data_0feb37b97b2f5f7adf50138c52ff5d85
#
_entry.id   0feb37b97b2f5f7adf50138c52ff5d85
#
_cell.length_a   1.000
_cell.length_b   1.000
_cell.length_c   1.000
_cell.angle_alpha   90.00
_cell.angle_beta   90.00
_cell.angle_gamma   90.00
#
_symmetry.space_group_name_H-M   'P 1'
#
loop_
_entity.id
_entity.type
_entity.pdbx_description
1 polymer ?
#
loop_
_entity_poly.entity_id
_entity_poly.type
_entity_poly.pdbx_seq_one_letter_code
_entity_poly.pdbx_strand_id
1 'polypeptide(L)'
;MTRLILAIIDNNLLYFSIVVSYTKKPLIGIIMGSSSDSRIMKDAAEILDKFKIKHEDQIISAHRTPTRLDEYAKHAEKMGFKIIIAGAGGAAHLPGMIASHTIIPVIGVPIMVYNDKQAKKTNISKFSSFGGLDSLLSISEMPSGSPVVAVGINKAGNAGIYAMKILANEFPELKNKLKQHKSDQHNSVLKESEELKKQGLSKFVKKKFK
;
A
#
# COMPACT_ATOMS: atom_id res chain seq x y z
N MET A 1 -2.59 -38.62 -27.09
CA MET A 1 -2.84 -37.59 -28.11
C MET A 1 -3.99 -36.62 -27.78
N THR A 2 -4.48 -36.57 -26.53
CA THR A 2 -5.70 -35.80 -26.13
C THR A 2 -5.39 -34.56 -25.28
N ARG A 3 -4.12 -34.22 -25.08
CA ARG A 3 -3.71 -33.06 -24.23
C ARG A 3 -3.35 -31.75 -24.97
N LEU A 4 -3.26 -31.80 -26.31
CA LEU A 4 -2.80 -30.63 -27.09
C LEU A 4 -3.91 -29.83 -27.77
N ILE A 5 -5.13 -30.34 -27.81
CA ILE A 5 -6.29 -29.66 -28.46
C ILE A 5 -7.09 -28.81 -27.46
N LEU A 6 -6.99 -29.08 -26.16
CA LEU A 6 -7.59 -28.25 -25.12
C LEU A 6 -6.87 -26.90 -24.91
N ALA A 7 -5.60 -26.77 -25.31
CA ALA A 7 -4.80 -25.58 -25.05
C ALA A 7 -5.15 -24.36 -25.93
N ILE A 8 -5.83 -24.53 -27.06
CA ILE A 8 -6.12 -23.42 -27.99
C ILE A 8 -7.54 -22.84 -27.77
N ILE A 9 -8.44 -23.63 -27.23
CA ILE A 9 -9.79 -23.13 -26.83
C ILE A 9 -9.77 -22.47 -25.44
N ASP A 10 -8.75 -22.77 -24.64
CA ASP A 10 -8.67 -22.41 -23.22
C ASP A 10 -8.03 -21.05 -22.90
N ASN A 11 -7.39 -20.36 -23.86
CA ASN A 11 -6.80 -19.04 -23.52
C ASN A 11 -7.84 -18.01 -23.05
N ASN A 12 -9.07 -18.05 -23.57
CA ASN A 12 -10.14 -17.18 -23.10
C ASN A 12 -10.79 -17.66 -21.78
N LEU A 13 -10.89 -18.97 -21.57
CA LEU A 13 -11.41 -19.57 -20.34
C LEU A 13 -10.40 -19.46 -19.19
N LEU A 14 -9.12 -19.69 -19.46
CA LEU A 14 -8.03 -19.46 -18.49
C LEU A 14 -7.90 -17.98 -18.15
N TYR A 15 -7.94 -17.10 -19.15
CA TYR A 15 -7.91 -15.65 -18.95
C TYR A 15 -9.13 -15.17 -18.15
N PHE A 16 -10.34 -15.65 -18.48
CA PHE A 16 -11.56 -15.36 -17.74
C PHE A 16 -11.52 -15.93 -16.32
N SER A 17 -11.00 -17.12 -16.13
CA SER A 17 -10.81 -17.76 -14.81
C SER A 17 -9.79 -17.02 -13.94
N ILE A 18 -8.69 -16.51 -14.52
CA ILE A 18 -7.68 -15.70 -13.83
C ILE A 18 -8.27 -14.33 -13.45
N VAL A 19 -8.97 -13.66 -14.35
CA VAL A 19 -9.66 -12.37 -14.10
C VAL A 19 -10.69 -12.50 -12.98
N VAL A 20 -11.44 -13.59 -12.96
CA VAL A 20 -12.41 -13.87 -11.87
C VAL A 20 -11.70 -14.19 -10.56
N SER A 21 -10.49 -14.74 -10.59
CA SER A 21 -9.74 -15.14 -9.38
C SER A 21 -9.27 -13.94 -8.56
N TYR A 22 -8.65 -12.93 -9.16
CA TYR A 22 -8.14 -11.77 -8.39
C TYR A 22 -9.25 -10.83 -7.87
N THR A 23 -10.47 -10.96 -8.39
CA THR A 23 -11.62 -10.19 -7.90
C THR A 23 -12.42 -10.89 -6.80
N LYS A 24 -12.26 -12.20 -6.62
CA LYS A 24 -13.05 -13.00 -5.65
C LYS A 24 -12.41 -13.09 -4.27
N LYS A 25 -11.07 -13.24 -4.20
CA LYS A 25 -10.34 -13.41 -2.94
C LYS A 25 -9.41 -12.23 -2.69
N PRO A 26 -9.14 -11.86 -1.44
CA PRO A 26 -8.10 -10.88 -1.15
C PRO A 26 -6.73 -11.42 -1.59
N LEU A 27 -5.97 -10.58 -2.30
CA LEU A 27 -4.60 -10.87 -2.71
C LEU A 27 -3.57 -10.06 -1.93
N ILE A 28 -4.04 -9.05 -1.21
CA ILE A 28 -3.20 -8.12 -0.47
C ILE A 28 -3.71 -8.03 0.96
N GLY A 29 -2.79 -8.16 1.91
CA GLY A 29 -3.03 -7.81 3.30
C GLY A 29 -2.58 -6.38 3.57
N ILE A 30 -3.42 -5.57 4.23
CA ILE A 30 -3.04 -4.26 4.77
C ILE A 30 -3.03 -4.38 6.29
N ILE A 31 -1.86 -4.29 6.90
CA ILE A 31 -1.72 -4.37 8.35
C ILE A 31 -1.12 -3.09 8.93
N MET A 32 -1.56 -2.74 10.13
CA MET A 32 -1.10 -1.53 10.81
C MET A 32 -0.92 -1.77 12.31
N GLY A 33 0.06 -1.11 12.93
CA GLY A 33 0.42 -1.31 14.32
C GLY A 33 -0.59 -0.74 15.33
N SER A 34 -1.40 0.22 14.89
CA SER A 34 -2.36 0.96 15.73
C SER A 34 -3.52 1.50 14.91
N SER A 35 -4.65 1.75 15.56
CA SER A 35 -5.79 2.44 14.93
C SER A 35 -5.45 3.86 14.47
N SER A 36 -4.48 4.54 15.10
CA SER A 36 -3.99 5.85 14.65
C SER A 36 -3.40 5.83 13.24
N ASP A 37 -2.80 4.70 12.85
CA ASP A 37 -2.14 4.51 11.57
C ASP A 37 -3.15 4.43 10.41
N SER A 38 -4.41 4.09 10.73
CA SER A 38 -5.47 3.97 9.73
C SER A 38 -5.70 5.24 8.91
N ARG A 39 -5.42 6.42 9.49
CA ARG A 39 -5.51 7.71 8.78
C ARG A 39 -4.59 7.78 7.55
N ILE A 40 -3.46 7.10 7.61
CA ILE A 40 -2.50 7.03 6.51
C ILE A 40 -2.76 5.78 5.67
N MET A 41 -2.99 4.64 6.32
CA MET A 41 -3.12 3.35 5.62
C MET A 41 -4.36 3.26 4.73
N LYS A 42 -5.42 4.03 5.01
CA LYS A 42 -6.61 4.14 4.16
C LYS A 42 -6.27 4.51 2.71
N ASP A 43 -5.21 5.31 2.47
CA ASP A 43 -4.83 5.71 1.12
C ASP A 43 -4.39 4.50 0.27
N ALA A 44 -3.82 3.46 0.88
CA ALA A 44 -3.51 2.21 0.19
C ALA A 44 -4.79 1.44 -0.16
N ALA A 45 -5.73 1.34 0.79
CA ALA A 45 -7.03 0.70 0.57
C ALA A 45 -7.81 1.41 -0.55
N GLU A 46 -7.93 2.74 -0.51
CA GLU A 46 -8.60 3.55 -1.53
C GLU A 46 -8.02 3.34 -2.94
N ILE A 47 -6.68 3.21 -3.05
CA ILE A 47 -6.04 2.87 -4.32
C ILE A 47 -6.45 1.47 -4.79
N LEU A 48 -6.40 0.47 -3.92
CA LEU A 48 -6.76 -0.90 -4.28
C LEU A 48 -8.23 -1.01 -4.67
N ASP A 49 -9.12 -0.35 -3.94
CA ASP A 49 -10.56 -0.27 -4.24
C ASP A 49 -10.83 0.36 -5.60
N LYS A 50 -10.16 1.48 -5.89
CA LYS A 50 -10.26 2.14 -7.21
C LYS A 50 -9.97 1.18 -8.36
N PHE A 51 -9.03 0.25 -8.16
CA PHE A 51 -8.65 -0.73 -9.16
C PHE A 51 -9.39 -2.08 -9.02
N LYS A 52 -10.32 -2.17 -8.06
CA LYS A 52 -11.11 -3.38 -7.76
C LYS A 52 -10.23 -4.56 -7.35
N ILE A 53 -9.17 -4.29 -6.59
CA ILE A 53 -8.31 -5.31 -5.98
C ILE A 53 -8.79 -5.55 -4.55
N LYS A 54 -9.22 -6.76 -4.27
CA LYS A 54 -9.63 -7.12 -2.91
C LYS A 54 -8.42 -7.19 -1.97
N HIS A 55 -8.60 -6.67 -0.80
CA HIS A 55 -7.62 -6.68 0.28
C HIS A 55 -8.28 -7.04 1.60
N GLU A 56 -7.48 -7.40 2.57
CA GLU A 56 -7.89 -7.64 3.95
C GLU A 56 -7.16 -6.67 4.86
N ASP A 57 -7.88 -5.94 5.70
CA ASP A 57 -7.33 -4.90 6.57
C ASP A 57 -7.34 -5.35 8.02
N GLN A 58 -6.19 -5.27 8.69
CA GLN A 58 -6.11 -5.64 10.11
C GLN A 58 -5.21 -4.70 10.92
N ILE A 59 -5.58 -4.51 12.20
CA ILE A 59 -4.71 -3.89 13.21
C ILE A 59 -3.98 -5.02 13.93
N ILE A 60 -2.65 -5.05 13.78
CA ILE A 60 -1.79 -6.05 14.41
C ILE A 60 -0.59 -5.32 15.02
N SER A 61 -0.55 -5.27 16.34
CA SER A 61 0.58 -4.65 17.03
C SER A 61 1.70 -5.67 17.26
N ALA A 62 2.85 -5.46 16.62
CA ALA A 62 4.01 -6.33 16.78
C ALA A 62 4.40 -6.53 18.26
N HIS A 63 4.33 -5.47 19.06
CA HIS A 63 4.73 -5.50 20.48
C HIS A 63 3.63 -5.96 21.43
N ARG A 64 2.34 -5.68 21.11
CA ARG A 64 1.23 -5.96 22.01
C ARG A 64 0.47 -7.25 21.69
N THR A 65 0.59 -7.71 20.44
CA THR A 65 -0.07 -8.92 19.93
C THR A 65 0.87 -9.78 19.09
N PRO A 66 2.06 -10.18 19.61
CA PRO A 66 3.07 -10.88 18.81
C PRO A 66 2.58 -12.24 18.29
N THR A 67 1.82 -12.99 19.07
CA THR A 67 1.22 -14.27 18.64
C THR A 67 0.28 -14.06 17.45
N ARG A 68 -0.54 -13.00 17.48
CA ARG A 68 -1.43 -12.68 16.37
C ARG A 68 -0.66 -12.32 15.09
N LEU A 69 0.54 -11.74 15.21
CA LEU A 69 1.40 -11.46 14.07
C LEU A 69 1.85 -12.75 13.36
N ASP A 70 2.31 -13.74 14.13
CA ASP A 70 2.71 -15.04 13.61
C ASP A 70 1.52 -15.80 12.99
N GLU A 71 0.38 -15.79 13.68
CA GLU A 71 -0.87 -16.37 13.16
C GLU A 71 -1.31 -15.72 11.85
N TYR A 72 -1.18 -14.39 11.75
CA TYR A 72 -1.52 -13.66 10.54
C TYR A 72 -0.60 -14.01 9.37
N ALA A 73 0.71 -14.13 9.60
CA ALA A 73 1.66 -14.55 8.56
C ALA A 73 1.26 -15.91 7.95
N LYS A 74 0.98 -16.89 8.81
CA LYS A 74 0.52 -18.23 8.41
C LYS A 74 -0.84 -18.19 7.70
N HIS A 75 -1.76 -17.35 8.17
CA HIS A 75 -3.06 -17.13 7.54
C HIS A 75 -2.91 -16.56 6.14
N ALA A 76 -2.11 -15.51 5.98
CA ALA A 76 -1.90 -14.82 4.72
C ALA A 76 -1.33 -15.78 3.65
N GLU A 77 -0.35 -16.62 3.99
CA GLU A 77 0.19 -17.63 3.10
C GLU A 77 -0.88 -18.67 2.71
N LYS A 78 -1.62 -19.19 3.69
CA LYS A 78 -2.71 -20.17 3.48
C LYS A 78 -3.84 -19.61 2.60
N MET A 79 -4.17 -18.34 2.77
CA MET A 79 -5.17 -17.66 1.94
C MET A 79 -4.67 -17.32 0.55
N GLY A 80 -3.36 -17.41 0.31
CA GLY A 80 -2.73 -17.15 -0.98
C GLY A 80 -2.53 -15.67 -1.25
N PHE A 81 -2.33 -14.86 -0.22
CA PHE A 81 -1.96 -13.45 -0.37
C PHE A 81 -0.64 -13.36 -1.13
N LYS A 82 -0.54 -12.35 -1.98
CA LYS A 82 0.64 -12.12 -2.83
C LYS A 82 1.54 -11.03 -2.28
N ILE A 83 0.98 -10.13 -1.47
CA ILE A 83 1.69 -8.96 -0.93
C ILE A 83 1.08 -8.60 0.43
N ILE A 84 1.91 -8.13 1.34
CA ILE A 84 1.49 -7.49 2.58
C ILE A 84 1.97 -6.03 2.56
N ILE A 85 1.06 -5.09 2.78
CA ILE A 85 1.37 -3.68 3.02
C ILE A 85 1.30 -3.46 4.52
N ALA A 86 2.42 -3.12 5.14
CA ALA A 86 2.53 -2.98 6.59
C ALA A 86 2.92 -1.56 6.99
N GLY A 87 2.08 -0.88 7.77
CA GLY A 87 2.30 0.48 8.24
C GLY A 87 2.60 0.57 9.73
N ALA A 88 3.61 1.36 10.09
CA ALA A 88 3.95 1.65 11.48
C ALA A 88 4.68 2.98 11.64
N GLY A 89 4.53 3.62 12.79
CA GLY A 89 5.21 4.85 13.16
C GLY A 89 6.17 4.69 14.33
N GLY A 90 7.05 5.66 14.53
CA GLY A 90 8.08 5.64 15.56
C GLY A 90 9.10 4.51 15.32
N ALA A 91 9.39 3.69 16.33
CA ALA A 91 10.11 2.43 16.15
C ALA A 91 9.23 1.43 15.37
N ALA A 92 9.23 1.56 14.07
CA ALA A 92 8.30 0.92 13.15
C ALA A 92 8.67 -0.55 12.88
N HIS A 93 8.62 -1.41 13.92
CA HIS A 93 9.07 -2.79 13.85
C HIS A 93 8.11 -3.72 13.07
N LEU A 94 6.81 -3.38 12.97
CA LEU A 94 5.82 -4.26 12.37
C LEU A 94 6.19 -4.75 10.97
N PRO A 95 6.65 -3.91 10.01
CA PRO A 95 6.99 -4.38 8.67
C PRO A 95 8.15 -5.39 8.66
N GLY A 96 9.19 -5.15 9.44
CA GLY A 96 10.32 -6.08 9.57
C GLY A 96 9.94 -7.38 10.27
N MET A 97 9.13 -7.28 11.33
CA MET A 97 8.68 -8.46 12.06
C MET A 97 7.79 -9.35 11.21
N ILE A 98 6.81 -8.80 10.48
CA ILE A 98 6.00 -9.64 9.58
C ILE A 98 6.85 -10.25 8.46
N ALA A 99 7.83 -9.51 7.92
CA ALA A 99 8.71 -10.02 6.87
C ALA A 99 9.57 -11.22 7.33
N SER A 100 9.90 -11.31 8.63
CA SER A 100 10.63 -12.44 9.20
C SER A 100 9.76 -13.69 9.41
N HIS A 101 8.43 -13.55 9.36
CA HIS A 101 7.48 -14.66 9.57
C HIS A 101 6.85 -15.20 8.28
N THR A 102 7.13 -14.59 7.12
CA THR A 102 6.52 -15.00 5.85
C THR A 102 7.47 -14.83 4.67
N ILE A 103 7.24 -15.61 3.61
CA ILE A 103 7.90 -15.44 2.31
C ILE A 103 7.14 -14.46 1.39
N ILE A 104 5.98 -13.97 1.82
CA ILE A 104 5.19 -12.99 1.07
C ILE A 104 5.94 -11.65 1.04
N PRO A 105 6.10 -11.00 -0.13
CA PRO A 105 6.71 -9.67 -0.21
C PRO A 105 6.02 -8.65 0.69
N VAL A 106 6.80 -7.92 1.49
CA VAL A 106 6.31 -6.89 2.41
C VAL A 106 6.70 -5.50 1.90
N ILE A 107 5.70 -4.62 1.81
CA ILE A 107 5.86 -3.20 1.50
C ILE A 107 5.61 -2.42 2.79
N GLY A 108 6.65 -1.79 3.31
CA GLY A 108 6.60 -0.98 4.52
C GLY A 108 6.14 0.45 4.24
N VAL A 109 5.22 0.94 5.04
CA VAL A 109 4.77 2.34 5.02
C VAL A 109 5.26 3.02 6.30
N PRO A 110 6.31 3.85 6.21
CA PRO A 110 6.73 4.68 7.33
C PRO A 110 5.65 5.70 7.68
N ILE A 111 5.23 5.73 8.94
CA ILE A 111 4.17 6.63 9.39
C ILE A 111 4.76 7.68 10.34
N MET A 112 4.54 8.94 10.02
CA MET A 112 4.84 10.04 10.91
C MET A 112 3.79 10.09 12.03
N VAL A 113 4.24 9.95 13.27
CA VAL A 113 3.35 9.93 14.43
C VAL A 113 2.94 11.36 14.80
N TYR A 114 1.63 11.59 14.91
CA TYR A 114 1.05 12.84 15.37
C TYR A 114 0.60 12.73 16.83
N ASN A 115 1.00 13.67 17.68
CA ASN A 115 0.56 13.72 19.05
C ASN A 115 -0.47 14.84 19.26
N ASP A 116 -1.70 14.61 18.81
CA ASP A 116 -2.81 15.58 18.91
C ASP A 116 -3.13 15.99 20.36
N LYS A 117 -2.87 15.11 21.33
CA LYS A 117 -3.15 15.39 22.75
C LYS A 117 -2.13 16.36 23.36
N GLN A 118 -0.87 16.23 22.99
CA GLN A 118 0.22 17.06 23.51
C GLN A 118 0.26 18.44 22.82
N ALA A 119 -0.07 18.50 21.55
CA ALA A 119 -0.15 19.74 20.79
C ALA A 119 -1.23 20.71 21.31
N LYS A 120 -2.32 20.18 21.87
CA LYS A 120 -3.38 20.99 22.51
C LYS A 120 -2.98 21.58 23.87
N LYS A 121 -1.98 20.98 24.55
CA LYS A 121 -1.59 21.40 25.92
C LYS A 121 -0.35 22.29 25.98
N THR A 122 0.57 22.22 25.03
CA THR A 122 1.93 22.75 25.21
C THR A 122 2.47 23.61 24.07
N ASN A 123 1.74 23.88 23.02
CA ASN A 123 2.23 24.55 21.79
C ASN A 123 3.54 23.93 21.21
N ILE A 124 3.99 22.79 21.73
CA ILE A 124 5.14 22.04 21.23
C ILE A 124 4.69 21.24 20.02
N SER A 125 5.61 21.05 19.08
CA SER A 125 5.42 20.33 17.83
C SER A 125 4.39 19.19 17.91
N LYS A 126 3.40 19.19 17.02
CA LYS A 126 2.41 18.13 16.86
C LYS A 126 3.04 16.75 16.53
N PHE A 127 4.35 16.70 16.34
CA PHE A 127 5.09 15.52 15.96
C PHE A 127 5.78 14.93 17.19
N SER A 128 5.48 13.67 17.49
CA SER A 128 6.13 12.92 18.57
C SER A 128 7.34 12.10 18.09
N SER A 129 7.76 12.30 16.84
CA SER A 129 8.86 11.59 16.20
C SER A 129 9.67 12.54 15.33
N PHE A 130 10.83 12.11 14.85
CA PHE A 130 11.70 12.87 13.93
C PHE A 130 11.06 13.08 12.53
N GLY A 131 9.80 13.50 12.46
CA GLY A 131 9.09 13.72 11.21
C GLY A 131 8.85 12.44 10.39
N GLY A 132 8.92 11.27 11.03
CA GLY A 132 8.78 9.97 10.39
C GLY A 132 10.10 9.39 9.87
N LEU A 133 11.24 10.09 10.05
CA LEU A 133 12.56 9.56 9.68
C LEU A 133 12.93 8.33 10.53
N ASP A 134 12.56 8.34 11.80
CA ASP A 134 12.67 7.21 12.71
C ASP A 134 11.97 5.96 12.19
N SER A 135 10.73 6.10 11.73
CA SER A 135 9.98 4.99 11.13
C SER A 135 10.54 4.56 9.78
N LEU A 136 11.00 5.51 8.96
CA LEU A 136 11.63 5.20 7.68
C LEU A 136 12.91 4.38 7.89
N LEU A 137 13.79 4.81 8.78
CA LEU A 137 15.04 4.09 9.09
C LEU A 137 14.75 2.72 9.72
N SER A 138 13.78 2.63 10.65
CA SER A 138 13.39 1.34 11.24
C SER A 138 12.92 0.31 10.20
N ILE A 139 12.30 0.77 9.10
CA ILE A 139 11.78 -0.10 8.05
C ILE A 139 12.85 -0.42 7.00
N SER A 140 13.74 0.53 6.67
CA SER A 140 14.73 0.35 5.61
C SER A 140 15.97 -0.42 6.05
N GLU A 141 16.34 -0.33 7.34
CA GLU A 141 17.54 -0.94 7.91
C GLU A 141 17.30 -2.38 8.42
N MET A 142 16.59 -3.19 7.62
CA MET A 142 16.35 -4.60 7.97
C MET A 142 17.62 -5.44 7.81
N PRO A 143 17.83 -6.44 8.68
CA PRO A 143 18.96 -7.38 8.57
C PRO A 143 18.85 -8.23 7.30
N SER A 144 19.99 -8.74 6.84
CA SER A 144 20.05 -9.69 5.72
C SER A 144 19.12 -10.87 5.95
N GLY A 145 18.31 -11.20 4.93
CA GLY A 145 17.36 -12.31 4.97
C GLY A 145 15.91 -11.92 5.30
N SER A 146 15.66 -10.70 5.79
CA SER A 146 14.30 -10.21 6.06
C SER A 146 14.03 -8.85 5.38
N PRO A 147 14.11 -8.76 4.04
CA PRO A 147 14.00 -7.49 3.33
C PRO A 147 12.58 -6.91 3.41
N VAL A 148 12.50 -5.59 3.56
CA VAL A 148 11.27 -4.82 3.42
C VAL A 148 11.50 -3.67 2.44
N VAL A 149 10.61 -3.50 1.47
CA VAL A 149 10.66 -2.35 0.56
C VAL A 149 9.90 -1.18 1.20
N ALA A 150 10.58 -0.10 1.55
CA ALA A 150 9.94 1.09 2.10
C ALA A 150 9.46 2.04 1.01
N VAL A 151 8.24 2.58 1.17
CA VAL A 151 7.78 3.77 0.43
C VAL A 151 8.13 5.06 1.20
N GLY A 152 7.88 6.22 0.62
CA GLY A 152 8.08 7.49 1.34
C GLY A 152 7.17 7.63 2.56
N ILE A 153 7.57 8.47 3.51
CA ILE A 153 6.82 8.75 4.75
C ILE A 153 5.38 9.18 4.41
N ASN A 154 4.40 8.54 5.04
CA ASN A 154 2.96 8.75 4.83
C ASN A 154 2.47 8.51 3.39
N LYS A 155 3.21 7.74 2.57
CA LYS A 155 2.85 7.47 1.17
C LYS A 155 2.20 6.10 0.97
N ALA A 156 1.21 5.77 1.79
CA ALA A 156 0.49 4.49 1.71
C ALA A 156 -0.17 4.26 0.33
N GLY A 157 -0.67 5.32 -0.32
CA GLY A 157 -1.17 5.21 -1.69
C GLY A 157 -0.11 4.72 -2.69
N ASN A 158 1.16 5.12 -2.51
CA ASN A 158 2.27 4.59 -3.33
C ASN A 158 2.52 3.11 -3.05
N ALA A 159 2.31 2.64 -1.81
CA ALA A 159 2.40 1.21 -1.50
C ALA A 159 1.31 0.41 -2.24
N GLY A 160 0.08 0.92 -2.28
CA GLY A 160 -1.00 0.34 -3.09
C GLY A 160 -0.66 0.26 -4.57
N ILE A 161 -0.13 1.35 -5.16
CA ILE A 161 0.30 1.35 -6.57
C ILE A 161 1.47 0.39 -6.80
N TYR A 162 2.41 0.31 -5.88
CA TYR A 162 3.56 -0.60 -6.00
C TYR A 162 3.12 -2.06 -5.90
N ALA A 163 2.22 -2.39 -4.99
CA ALA A 163 1.60 -3.69 -4.89
C ALA A 163 0.90 -4.09 -6.21
N MET A 164 0.16 -3.17 -6.83
CA MET A 164 -0.43 -3.43 -8.14
C MET A 164 0.59 -3.68 -9.24
N LYS A 165 1.75 -2.98 -9.23
CA LYS A 165 2.83 -3.22 -10.20
C LYS A 165 3.41 -4.64 -10.06
N ILE A 166 3.53 -5.14 -8.83
CA ILE A 166 3.97 -6.52 -8.56
C ILE A 166 2.92 -7.50 -9.11
N LEU A 167 1.65 -7.30 -8.76
CA LEU A 167 0.55 -8.15 -9.24
C LEU A 167 0.40 -8.12 -10.78
N ALA A 168 0.73 -7.02 -11.44
CA ALA A 168 0.68 -6.90 -12.88
C ALA A 168 1.64 -7.84 -13.63
N ASN A 169 2.61 -8.46 -12.94
CA ASN A 169 3.45 -9.51 -13.54
C ASN A 169 2.67 -10.83 -13.69
N GLU A 170 1.74 -11.10 -12.79
CA GLU A 170 0.88 -12.28 -12.81
C GLU A 170 -0.47 -12.02 -13.53
N PHE A 171 -0.99 -10.78 -13.42
CA PHE A 171 -2.30 -10.36 -13.96
C PHE A 171 -2.14 -9.27 -15.03
N PRO A 172 -2.00 -9.62 -16.32
CA PRO A 172 -1.68 -8.66 -17.40
C PRO A 172 -2.69 -7.52 -17.56
N GLU A 173 -3.96 -7.72 -17.23
CA GLU A 173 -5.00 -6.69 -17.29
C GLU A 173 -4.72 -5.52 -16.34
N LEU A 174 -3.98 -5.75 -15.23
CA LEU A 174 -3.56 -4.68 -14.33
C LEU A 174 -2.53 -3.75 -14.99
N LYS A 175 -1.75 -4.24 -15.99
CA LYS A 175 -0.84 -3.39 -16.76
C LYS A 175 -1.60 -2.28 -17.49
N ASN A 176 -2.73 -2.60 -18.11
CA ASN A 176 -3.55 -1.62 -18.80
C ASN A 176 -4.17 -0.60 -17.85
N LYS A 177 -4.67 -1.06 -16.70
CA LYS A 177 -5.17 -0.17 -15.64
C LYS A 177 -4.08 0.77 -15.12
N LEU A 178 -2.87 0.28 -14.92
CA LEU A 178 -1.72 1.11 -14.48
C LEU A 178 -1.29 2.11 -15.55
N LYS A 179 -1.29 1.72 -16.85
CA LYS A 179 -1.02 2.65 -17.96
C LYS A 179 -2.07 3.75 -18.01
N GLN A 180 -3.35 3.41 -17.89
CA GLN A 180 -4.43 4.39 -17.86
C GLN A 180 -4.27 5.34 -16.67
N HIS A 181 -4.03 4.82 -15.46
CA HIS A 181 -3.79 5.65 -14.28
C HIS A 181 -2.64 6.66 -14.49
N LYS A 182 -1.53 6.19 -15.09
CA LYS A 182 -0.39 7.08 -15.41
C LYS A 182 -0.78 8.16 -16.42
N SER A 183 -1.57 7.81 -17.43
CA SER A 183 -2.09 8.76 -18.43
C SER A 183 -3.02 9.80 -17.78
N ASP A 184 -3.91 9.34 -16.87
CA ASP A 184 -4.83 10.23 -16.15
C ASP A 184 -4.08 11.23 -15.28
N GLN A 185 -3.02 10.78 -14.58
CA GLN A 185 -2.15 11.67 -13.79
C GLN A 185 -1.44 12.70 -14.68
N HIS A 186 -0.90 12.28 -15.82
CA HIS A 186 -0.27 13.18 -16.79
C HIS A 186 -1.25 14.25 -17.26
N ASN A 187 -2.44 13.86 -17.70
CA ASN A 187 -3.48 14.77 -18.19
C ASN A 187 -3.96 15.73 -17.10
N SER A 188 -4.07 15.26 -15.85
CA SER A 188 -4.41 16.11 -14.70
C SER A 188 -3.39 17.24 -14.50
N VAL A 189 -2.10 16.91 -14.54
CA VAL A 189 -1.02 17.92 -14.39
C VAL A 189 -1.05 18.93 -15.54
N LEU A 190 -1.24 18.48 -16.78
CA LEU A 190 -1.35 19.37 -17.94
C LEU A 190 -2.54 20.32 -17.77
N LYS A 191 -3.70 19.80 -17.38
CA LYS A 191 -4.89 20.62 -17.13
C LYS A 191 -4.66 21.66 -16.03
N GLU A 192 -4.05 21.27 -14.91
CA GLU A 192 -3.72 22.20 -13.83
C GLU A 192 -2.73 23.28 -14.30
N SER A 193 -1.75 22.91 -15.12
CA SER A 193 -0.78 23.85 -15.70
C SER A 193 -1.47 24.87 -16.59
N GLU A 194 -2.40 24.44 -17.45
CA GLU A 194 -3.19 25.34 -18.31
C GLU A 194 -4.10 26.28 -17.49
N GLU A 195 -4.72 25.76 -16.43
CA GLU A 195 -5.52 26.60 -15.52
C GLU A 195 -4.66 27.66 -14.83
N LEU A 196 -3.47 27.27 -14.36
CA LEU A 196 -2.51 28.19 -13.74
C LEU A 196 -2.10 29.29 -14.71
N LYS A 197 -1.74 28.95 -15.96
CA LYS A 197 -1.38 29.94 -17.01
C LYS A 197 -2.51 30.92 -17.28
N LYS A 198 -3.77 30.45 -17.36
CA LYS A 198 -4.94 31.28 -17.66
C LYS A 198 -5.31 32.27 -16.55
N GLN A 199 -5.19 31.90 -15.30
CA GLN A 199 -5.70 32.72 -14.18
C GLN A 199 -4.61 33.34 -13.31
N GLY A 200 -3.33 32.95 -13.50
CA GLY A 200 -2.20 33.41 -12.69
C GLY A 200 -2.15 32.78 -11.30
N LEU A 201 -0.95 32.76 -10.71
CA LEU A 201 -0.67 32.04 -9.45
C LEU A 201 -1.59 32.46 -8.28
N SER A 202 -1.79 33.77 -8.08
CA SER A 202 -2.58 34.27 -6.95
C SER A 202 -4.05 33.80 -6.97
N LYS A 203 -4.68 33.80 -8.16
CA LYS A 203 -6.05 33.30 -8.31
C LYS A 203 -6.13 31.79 -8.20
N PHE A 204 -5.15 31.08 -8.79
CA PHE A 204 -5.06 29.63 -8.75
C PHE A 204 -4.97 29.11 -7.30
N VAL A 205 -4.08 29.70 -6.47
CA VAL A 205 -3.93 29.31 -5.05
C VAL A 205 -5.21 29.56 -4.28
N LYS A 206 -5.86 30.75 -4.44
CA LYS A 206 -7.13 31.06 -3.79
C LYS A 206 -8.26 30.08 -4.15
N LYS A 207 -8.27 29.55 -5.40
CA LYS A 207 -9.28 28.59 -5.82
C LYS A 207 -9.03 27.18 -5.28
N LYS A 208 -7.76 26.77 -5.21
CA LYS A 208 -7.37 25.37 -4.93
C LYS A 208 -7.24 25.07 -3.42
N PHE A 209 -6.96 26.10 -2.61
CA PHE A 209 -6.66 25.95 -1.18
C PHE A 209 -7.62 26.77 -0.28
N LYS A 210 -8.84 27.03 -0.76
CA LYS A 210 -9.95 27.47 0.07
C LYS A 210 -10.43 26.25 0.86
#